data_25e74fe7123aaad43809c978586d318f
#
_entry.id   25e74fe7123aaad43809c978586d318f
#
_cell.length_a   1.000
_cell.length_b   1.000
_cell.length_c   1.000
_cell.angle_alpha   90.00
_cell.angle_beta   90.00
_cell.angle_gamma   90.00
#
_symmetry.space_group_name_H-M   'P 1'
#
loop_
_entity.id
_entity.type
_entity.pdbx_description
1 polymer ?
#
loop_
_entity_poly.entity_id
_entity_poly.type
_entity_poly.pdbx_seq_one_letter_code
_entity_poly.pdbx_strand_id
1 'polypeptide(L)'
;MMRSLFSAVSGLKTHQTRMDVIGNNIANVNTEAFKASSVRFSELMYQTMSTASGGDASTGTGGVNAKQVGLGVSTASTMINITGAGSSETTGYPFDLKLSDSQTTNFFIVSDGTNTMFTRAGSFYVDGNGYLCMSSTGYTVQGWQVDKTTGEIHKDTVSPLQVMSPSNTTSAPEATTEAYVHGILDKEDTDVTGKDGYVMTLGFYDDLGYSYTAKFAVSTPKTTQGLGTGNNYFISLTDIIDSKGNSIVTKDEDGKRKMLDSIWGDDGKQDDANGPKGYYMKYDSNKGTFVSIGDGSNTTAGTKAVTAKSLKLSALGTQYTTNNADGTTQKSNFKDINVDFSTSTNVGHGGKSTLKVEKGTSVGKETGKKNGAMIGLAVDQSGKIYASYDNGNTELLGQIAVAQFANASGLEKIGDNCYQTTLNSGEFDGVGVAVDADGSKINSGQLEMSNVDLSGQFTDMIITQRGFQANSRVITVSDTLLEELINLKR
;
A
#
# COMPACT_ATOMS: atom_id res chain seq x y z
N MET A 1 50.01 -30.85 -36.14
CA MET A 1 48.86 -30.51 -37.01
C MET A 1 47.55 -31.05 -36.40
N MET A 2 47.38 -32.33 -36.08
CA MET A 2 46.11 -32.82 -35.46
C MET A 2 45.71 -32.08 -34.17
N ARG A 3 46.64 -31.69 -33.31
CA ARG A 3 46.38 -30.90 -32.07
C ARG A 3 45.86 -29.51 -32.37
N SER A 4 46.43 -28.81 -33.35
CA SER A 4 45.98 -27.46 -33.76
C SER A 4 44.57 -27.49 -34.33
N LEU A 5 44.21 -28.57 -35.07
CA LEU A 5 42.89 -28.80 -35.61
C LEU A 5 41.86 -29.04 -34.51
N PHE A 6 42.15 -29.89 -33.52
CA PHE A 6 41.28 -30.10 -32.36
C PHE A 6 41.10 -28.82 -31.52
N SER A 7 42.18 -28.06 -31.30
CA SER A 7 42.12 -26.77 -30.58
C SER A 7 41.24 -25.77 -31.33
N ALA A 8 41.35 -25.68 -32.67
CA ALA A 8 40.52 -24.82 -33.47
C ALA A 8 39.04 -25.23 -33.49
N VAL A 9 38.74 -26.55 -33.54
CA VAL A 9 37.35 -27.07 -33.47
C VAL A 9 36.74 -26.73 -32.12
N SER A 10 37.48 -26.90 -31.02
CA SER A 10 36.99 -26.54 -29.67
C SER A 10 36.70 -25.04 -29.58
N GLY A 11 37.59 -24.19 -30.14
CA GLY A 11 37.40 -22.75 -30.24
C GLY A 11 36.17 -22.34 -31.05
N LEU A 12 35.93 -22.99 -32.18
CA LEU A 12 34.73 -22.76 -33.00
C LEU A 12 33.44 -23.04 -32.20
N LYS A 13 33.37 -24.19 -31.52
CA LYS A 13 32.21 -24.56 -30.74
C LYS A 13 31.92 -23.59 -29.61
N THR A 14 32.95 -23.13 -28.89
CA THR A 14 32.79 -22.12 -27.81
C THR A 14 32.38 -20.75 -28.36
N HIS A 15 32.93 -20.29 -29.47
CA HIS A 15 32.51 -19.05 -30.12
C HIS A 15 31.09 -19.13 -30.64
N GLN A 16 30.65 -20.29 -31.15
CA GLN A 16 29.25 -20.50 -31.54
C GLN A 16 28.30 -20.34 -30.35
N THR A 17 28.56 -21.03 -29.23
CA THR A 17 27.75 -20.89 -28.02
C THR A 17 27.69 -19.43 -27.52
N ARG A 18 28.84 -18.71 -27.58
CA ARG A 18 28.86 -17.28 -27.22
C ARG A 18 28.00 -16.45 -28.16
N MET A 19 28.01 -16.74 -29.45
CA MET A 19 27.22 -16.03 -30.46
C MET A 19 25.72 -16.25 -30.26
N ASP A 20 25.32 -17.47 -29.90
CA ASP A 20 23.94 -17.82 -29.59
C ASP A 20 23.42 -17.05 -28.39
N VAL A 21 24.24 -16.91 -27.33
CA VAL A 21 23.89 -16.13 -26.11
C VAL A 21 23.81 -14.64 -26.44
N ILE A 22 24.75 -14.07 -27.21
CA ILE A 22 24.71 -12.67 -27.63
C ILE A 22 23.45 -12.42 -28.50
N GLY A 23 23.12 -13.31 -29.42
CA GLY A 23 21.92 -13.22 -30.24
C GLY A 23 20.64 -13.21 -29.41
N ASN A 24 20.57 -14.06 -28.39
CA ASN A 24 19.46 -14.09 -27.44
C ASN A 24 19.36 -12.80 -26.61
N ASN A 25 20.48 -12.24 -26.13
CA ASN A 25 20.50 -10.96 -25.41
C ASN A 25 19.96 -9.83 -26.28
N ILE A 26 20.41 -9.73 -27.54
CA ILE A 26 19.96 -8.69 -28.47
C ILE A 26 18.48 -8.84 -28.79
N ALA A 27 17.99 -10.07 -29.01
CA ALA A 27 16.57 -10.31 -29.28
C ALA A 27 15.65 -9.87 -28.14
N ASN A 28 16.13 -9.93 -26.89
CA ASN A 28 15.37 -9.64 -25.70
C ASN A 28 15.70 -8.27 -25.06
N VAL A 29 16.26 -7.33 -25.83
CA VAL A 29 16.60 -5.99 -25.31
C VAL A 29 15.36 -5.19 -24.88
N ASN A 30 14.22 -5.40 -25.52
CA ASN A 30 12.96 -4.73 -25.22
C ASN A 30 12.03 -5.60 -24.35
N THR A 31 12.49 -6.76 -23.89
CA THR A 31 11.67 -7.63 -23.02
C THR A 31 11.75 -7.13 -21.59
N GLU A 32 10.60 -6.95 -20.96
CA GLU A 32 10.49 -6.55 -19.54
C GLU A 32 11.27 -7.51 -18.64
N ALA A 33 11.99 -6.95 -17.68
CA ALA A 33 12.75 -7.69 -16.67
C ALA A 33 13.72 -8.77 -17.20
N PHE A 34 14.02 -8.76 -18.49
CA PHE A 34 15.00 -9.68 -19.05
C PHE A 34 16.39 -9.42 -18.47
N LYS A 35 17.08 -10.47 -18.07
CA LYS A 35 18.44 -10.43 -17.56
C LYS A 35 19.41 -11.04 -18.56
N ALA A 36 20.43 -10.23 -18.89
CA ALA A 36 21.46 -10.60 -19.86
C ALA A 36 22.24 -11.84 -19.38
N SER A 37 22.54 -12.73 -20.31
CA SER A 37 23.40 -13.87 -20.06
C SER A 37 24.80 -13.64 -20.62
N SER A 38 25.82 -14.20 -19.98
CA SER A 38 27.21 -14.14 -20.42
C SER A 38 27.83 -15.52 -20.40
N VAL A 39 28.73 -15.77 -21.34
CA VAL A 39 29.47 -17.05 -21.46
C VAL A 39 30.93 -16.83 -21.06
N ARG A 40 31.42 -17.64 -20.16
CA ARG A 40 32.83 -17.66 -19.75
C ARG A 40 33.52 -18.86 -20.34
N PHE A 41 34.77 -18.68 -20.77
CA PHE A 41 35.62 -19.72 -21.34
C PHE A 41 36.61 -20.22 -20.29
N SER A 42 36.92 -21.52 -20.37
CA SER A 42 38.02 -22.13 -19.63
C SER A 42 38.94 -22.85 -20.59
N GLU A 43 40.21 -22.93 -20.23
CA GLU A 43 41.17 -23.73 -20.96
C GLU A 43 40.93 -25.23 -20.72
N LEU A 44 41.20 -26.05 -21.72
CA LEU A 44 41.27 -27.50 -21.57
C LEU A 44 42.59 -27.92 -21.00
N MET A 45 42.70 -29.21 -20.68
CA MET A 45 43.92 -29.80 -20.07
C MET A 45 45.17 -29.48 -20.89
N TYR A 46 46.27 -29.38 -20.17
CA TYR A 46 47.62 -29.26 -20.74
C TYR A 46 48.28 -30.63 -20.84
N GLN A 47 48.94 -30.89 -21.97
CA GLN A 47 49.83 -32.03 -22.11
C GLN A 47 51.24 -31.62 -21.76
N THR A 48 51.81 -32.21 -20.72
CA THR A 48 53.22 -32.01 -20.32
C THR A 48 54.15 -32.77 -21.26
N MET A 49 55.02 -32.06 -21.98
CA MET A 49 56.05 -32.64 -22.86
C MET A 49 57.34 -32.94 -22.13
N SER A 50 57.68 -32.12 -21.15
CA SER A 50 58.79 -32.39 -20.20
C SER A 50 58.43 -31.81 -18.83
N THR A 51 58.82 -32.51 -17.77
CA THR A 51 58.72 -32.04 -16.41
C THR A 51 59.78 -30.99 -16.09
N ALA A 52 59.50 -30.13 -15.10
CA ALA A 52 60.50 -29.20 -14.57
C ALA A 52 61.60 -29.97 -13.81
N SER A 53 62.82 -29.52 -13.94
CA SER A 53 63.93 -29.97 -13.07
C SER A 53 64.44 -28.81 -12.22
N GLY A 54 64.76 -29.10 -10.97
CA GLY A 54 65.39 -28.12 -10.06
C GLY A 54 66.83 -27.83 -10.48
N GLY A 55 67.30 -26.61 -10.21
CA GLY A 55 68.72 -26.28 -10.31
C GLY A 55 69.48 -26.95 -9.20
N ASP A 56 70.71 -27.50 -9.50
CA ASP A 56 71.61 -28.03 -8.51
C ASP A 56 72.80 -27.09 -8.33
N ALA A 57 72.88 -26.52 -7.16
CA ALA A 57 73.94 -25.57 -6.82
C ALA A 57 75.32 -26.26 -6.71
N SER A 58 75.40 -27.60 -6.51
CA SER A 58 76.61 -28.34 -6.41
C SER A 58 77.32 -28.65 -7.74
N THR A 59 76.47 -28.77 -8.81
CA THR A 59 76.92 -29.04 -10.19
C THR A 59 76.95 -27.80 -11.04
N GLY A 60 76.43 -26.66 -10.53
CA GLY A 60 76.31 -25.41 -11.31
C GLY A 60 75.30 -25.44 -12.44
N THR A 61 74.38 -26.43 -12.45
CA THR A 61 73.36 -26.58 -13.48
C THR A 61 72.10 -25.82 -13.14
N GLY A 62 71.62 -24.95 -14.04
CA GLY A 62 70.33 -24.22 -13.88
C GLY A 62 69.11 -25.13 -13.99
N GLY A 63 68.05 -24.79 -13.28
CA GLY A 63 66.74 -25.45 -13.41
C GLY A 63 66.09 -25.23 -14.77
N VAL A 64 65.36 -26.23 -15.25
CA VAL A 64 64.62 -26.15 -16.49
C VAL A 64 63.08 -26.16 -16.20
N ASN A 65 62.35 -25.19 -16.78
CA ASN A 65 60.92 -25.12 -16.63
C ASN A 65 60.15 -26.21 -17.40
N ALA A 66 58.97 -26.58 -16.89
CA ALA A 66 58.12 -27.55 -17.55
C ALA A 66 57.69 -27.03 -18.95
N LYS A 67 57.71 -27.92 -19.93
CA LYS A 67 57.18 -27.62 -21.29
C LYS A 67 55.81 -28.27 -21.41
N GLN A 68 54.77 -27.42 -21.62
CA GLN A 68 53.38 -27.83 -21.72
C GLN A 68 52.72 -27.28 -22.95
N VAL A 69 51.78 -28.01 -23.53
CA VAL A 69 50.97 -27.61 -24.71
C VAL A 69 49.51 -27.75 -24.35
N GLY A 70 48.72 -26.68 -24.51
CA GLY A 70 47.28 -26.65 -24.32
C GLY A 70 46.53 -27.42 -25.41
N LEU A 71 45.41 -28.03 -25.06
CA LEU A 71 44.62 -28.84 -25.97
C LEU A 71 43.35 -28.11 -26.53
N GLY A 72 43.14 -26.86 -26.11
CA GLY A 72 42.03 -26.02 -26.60
C GLY A 72 41.27 -25.34 -25.47
N VAL A 73 40.00 -24.94 -25.76
CA VAL A 73 39.12 -24.16 -24.90
C VAL A 73 37.76 -24.87 -24.74
N SER A 74 37.12 -24.71 -23.59
CA SER A 74 35.74 -25.15 -23.34
C SER A 74 34.88 -24.01 -22.78
N THR A 75 33.57 -24.14 -22.86
CA THR A 75 32.63 -23.29 -22.12
C THR A 75 32.69 -23.63 -20.63
N ALA A 76 33.10 -22.71 -19.78
CA ALA A 76 33.14 -22.93 -18.35
C ALA A 76 31.76 -22.78 -17.70
N SER A 77 31.08 -21.70 -18.00
CA SER A 77 29.74 -21.42 -17.45
C SER A 77 28.99 -20.43 -18.33
N THR A 78 27.68 -20.53 -18.30
CA THR A 78 26.77 -19.47 -18.74
C THR A 78 26.16 -18.86 -17.49
N MET A 79 26.36 -17.57 -17.28
CA MET A 79 25.88 -16.86 -16.09
C MET A 79 24.83 -15.84 -16.50
N ILE A 80 23.77 -15.73 -15.71
CA ILE A 80 22.75 -14.70 -15.84
C ILE A 80 23.13 -13.52 -14.93
N ASN A 81 23.13 -12.31 -15.48
CA ASN A 81 23.35 -11.08 -14.70
C ASN A 81 22.04 -10.66 -14.01
N ILE A 82 21.65 -11.43 -12.99
CA ILE A 82 20.36 -11.27 -12.32
C ILE A 82 20.36 -10.08 -11.37
N THR A 83 21.53 -9.75 -10.78
CA THR A 83 21.70 -8.65 -9.83
C THR A 83 21.79 -7.28 -10.49
N GLY A 84 22.08 -7.23 -11.82
CA GLY A 84 22.12 -5.98 -12.56
C GLY A 84 20.71 -5.42 -12.78
N ALA A 85 20.45 -4.21 -12.32
CA ALA A 85 19.18 -3.52 -12.56
C ALA A 85 19.06 -3.13 -14.02
N GLY A 86 17.84 -3.26 -14.58
CA GLY A 86 17.46 -2.72 -15.88
C GLY A 86 17.08 -1.24 -15.79
N SER A 87 16.94 -0.59 -16.95
CA SER A 87 16.41 0.76 -17.03
C SER A 87 14.95 0.81 -16.58
N SER A 88 14.44 2.01 -16.26
CA SER A 88 13.04 2.20 -15.89
C SER A 88 12.25 2.71 -17.08
N GLU A 89 11.11 2.14 -17.35
CA GLU A 89 10.11 2.68 -18.25
C GLU A 89 8.89 3.13 -17.45
N THR A 90 8.43 4.37 -17.64
CA THR A 90 7.27 4.93 -16.95
C THR A 90 6.02 4.66 -17.78
N THR A 91 5.08 3.92 -17.23
CA THR A 91 3.82 3.54 -17.89
C THR A 91 2.63 4.31 -17.34
N GLY A 92 2.68 4.72 -16.07
CA GLY A 92 1.60 5.42 -15.37
C GLY A 92 0.46 4.49 -14.90
N TYR A 93 0.54 3.18 -15.13
CA TYR A 93 -0.44 2.22 -14.62
C TYR A 93 -0.14 1.86 -13.16
N PRO A 94 -1.11 1.91 -12.24
CA PRO A 94 -0.87 1.70 -10.80
C PRO A 94 -0.28 0.33 -10.45
N PHE A 95 -0.54 -0.69 -11.26
CA PHE A 95 -0.07 -2.06 -11.04
C PHE A 95 1.16 -2.45 -11.86
N ASP A 96 1.75 -1.50 -12.59
CA ASP A 96 3.08 -1.68 -13.14
C ASP A 96 4.10 -1.35 -12.05
N LEU A 97 4.76 -2.37 -11.53
CA LEU A 97 5.56 -2.30 -10.32
C LEU A 97 7.02 -2.61 -10.62
N LYS A 98 7.90 -1.68 -10.33
CA LYS A 98 9.35 -1.88 -10.43
C LYS A 98 9.96 -2.08 -9.04
N LEU A 99 10.72 -3.16 -8.85
CA LEU A 99 11.57 -3.36 -7.67
C LEU A 99 12.85 -2.52 -7.80
N SER A 100 13.12 -1.72 -6.77
CA SER A 100 14.38 -0.99 -6.61
C SER A 100 15.11 -1.57 -5.41
N ASP A 101 16.11 -2.40 -5.70
CA ASP A 101 16.88 -3.12 -4.70
C ASP A 101 17.87 -2.20 -3.99
N SER A 102 18.09 -2.44 -2.70
CA SER A 102 19.10 -1.75 -1.89
C SER A 102 20.30 -2.66 -1.59
N GLN A 103 20.12 -3.72 -0.83
CA GLN A 103 21.19 -4.62 -0.40
C GLN A 103 21.09 -6.00 -1.02
N THR A 104 19.88 -6.50 -1.19
CA THR A 104 19.59 -7.83 -1.73
C THR A 104 18.75 -7.74 -2.99
N THR A 105 18.85 -8.76 -3.87
CA THR A 105 17.99 -8.84 -5.06
C THR A 105 16.66 -9.44 -4.68
N ASN A 106 15.60 -8.68 -4.85
CA ASN A 106 14.23 -9.06 -4.54
C ASN A 106 13.52 -9.60 -5.77
N PHE A 107 12.59 -10.52 -5.57
CA PHE A 107 11.74 -11.09 -6.61
C PHE A 107 10.28 -11.04 -6.19
N PHE A 108 9.39 -10.74 -7.10
CA PHE A 108 7.96 -10.98 -6.90
C PHE A 108 7.71 -12.48 -6.84
N ILE A 109 6.83 -12.89 -5.94
CA ILE A 109 6.41 -14.28 -5.78
C ILE A 109 5.12 -14.46 -6.57
N VAL A 110 5.11 -15.40 -7.50
CA VAL A 110 3.94 -15.72 -8.30
C VAL A 110 3.65 -17.23 -8.24
N SER A 111 2.40 -17.62 -8.41
CA SER A 111 1.98 -19.01 -8.36
C SER A 111 1.00 -19.35 -9.48
N ASP A 112 1.14 -20.54 -10.04
CA ASP A 112 0.16 -21.14 -10.96
C ASP A 112 -0.96 -21.91 -10.24
N GLY A 113 -0.98 -21.85 -8.90
CA GLY A 113 -1.87 -22.63 -8.03
C GLY A 113 -1.26 -23.92 -7.51
N THR A 114 -0.18 -24.42 -8.12
CA THR A 114 0.52 -25.64 -7.71
C THR A 114 1.98 -25.35 -7.34
N ASN A 115 2.67 -24.59 -8.18
CA ASN A 115 4.07 -24.25 -8.01
C ASN A 115 4.24 -22.77 -7.69
N THR A 116 5.22 -22.47 -6.86
CA THR A 116 5.66 -21.10 -6.59
C THR A 116 6.85 -20.78 -7.48
N MET A 117 6.76 -19.66 -8.18
CA MET A 117 7.79 -19.14 -9.09
C MET A 117 8.14 -17.72 -8.70
N PHE A 118 9.25 -17.23 -9.22
CA PHE A 118 9.80 -15.93 -8.88
C PHE A 118 10.02 -15.11 -10.14
N THR A 119 9.69 -13.84 -10.11
CA THR A 119 9.85 -12.98 -11.28
C THR A 119 10.31 -11.57 -10.90
N ARG A 120 10.97 -10.90 -11.86
CA ARG A 120 11.27 -9.47 -11.80
C ARG A 120 10.30 -8.65 -12.65
N ALA A 121 9.53 -9.31 -13.51
CA ALA A 121 8.51 -8.64 -14.30
C ALA A 121 7.37 -8.18 -13.38
N GLY A 122 7.07 -6.90 -13.41
CA GLY A 122 6.08 -6.27 -12.56
C GLY A 122 4.86 -5.76 -13.30
N SER A 123 4.60 -6.25 -14.50
CA SER A 123 3.39 -5.94 -15.26
C SER A 123 2.23 -6.79 -14.73
N PHE A 124 1.40 -6.20 -13.87
CA PHE A 124 0.29 -6.89 -13.22
C PHE A 124 -1.06 -6.28 -13.61
N TYR A 125 -2.10 -7.09 -13.50
CA TYR A 125 -3.49 -6.66 -13.66
C TYR A 125 -4.38 -7.38 -12.65
N VAL A 126 -5.60 -6.88 -12.46
CA VAL A 126 -6.60 -7.54 -11.61
C VAL A 126 -7.54 -8.36 -12.48
N ASP A 127 -7.69 -9.65 -12.19
CA ASP A 127 -8.56 -10.55 -12.91
C ASP A 127 -10.04 -10.38 -12.55
N GLY A 128 -10.94 -11.12 -13.23
CA GLY A 128 -12.38 -11.06 -12.97
C GLY A 128 -12.82 -11.57 -11.60
N ASN A 129 -11.95 -12.31 -10.88
CA ASN A 129 -12.18 -12.77 -9.51
C ASN A 129 -11.56 -11.84 -8.46
N GLY A 130 -10.91 -10.78 -8.92
CA GLY A 130 -10.29 -9.77 -8.06
C GLY A 130 -8.89 -10.12 -7.58
N TYR A 131 -8.23 -11.13 -8.16
CA TYR A 131 -6.84 -11.45 -7.85
C TYR A 131 -5.87 -10.60 -8.67
N LEU A 132 -4.75 -10.24 -8.05
CA LEU A 132 -3.63 -9.60 -8.74
C LEU A 132 -2.84 -10.67 -9.49
N CYS A 133 -2.78 -10.56 -10.83
CA CYS A 133 -2.17 -11.55 -11.72
C CYS A 133 -1.11 -10.92 -12.62
N MET A 134 -0.13 -11.72 -13.03
CA MET A 134 0.89 -11.35 -14.01
C MET A 134 0.28 -11.30 -15.42
N SER A 135 0.53 -10.24 -16.18
CA SER A 135 -0.11 -9.99 -17.48
C SER A 135 0.28 -11.00 -18.57
N SER A 136 1.49 -11.56 -18.51
CA SER A 136 1.99 -12.50 -19.53
C SER A 136 1.47 -13.92 -19.36
N THR A 137 1.25 -14.39 -18.12
CA THR A 137 0.97 -15.81 -17.82
C THR A 137 -0.35 -16.03 -17.08
N GLY A 138 -0.90 -14.98 -16.45
CA GLY A 138 -2.05 -15.08 -15.56
C GLY A 138 -1.74 -15.70 -14.18
N TYR A 139 -0.47 -15.87 -13.81
CA TYR A 139 -0.08 -16.37 -12.50
C TYR A 139 -0.43 -15.36 -11.42
N THR A 140 -0.96 -15.85 -10.30
CA THR A 140 -1.38 -14.99 -9.18
C THR A 140 -0.18 -14.49 -8.39
N VAL A 141 -0.15 -13.19 -8.11
CA VAL A 141 0.86 -12.56 -7.23
C VAL A 141 0.58 -12.94 -5.80
N GLN A 142 1.62 -13.35 -5.09
CA GLN A 142 1.54 -13.79 -3.71
C GLN A 142 1.93 -12.67 -2.74
N GLY A 143 1.30 -12.67 -1.59
CA GLY A 143 1.59 -11.70 -0.54
C GLY A 143 0.79 -11.99 0.72
N TRP A 144 0.65 -11.01 1.59
CA TRP A 144 -0.11 -11.11 2.83
C TRP A 144 -1.39 -10.29 2.72
N GLN A 145 -2.51 -10.91 3.03
CA GLN A 145 -3.79 -10.24 3.13
C GLN A 145 -3.95 -9.58 4.51
N VAL A 146 -4.80 -8.57 4.59
CA VAL A 146 -5.17 -7.93 5.86
C VAL A 146 -6.25 -8.76 6.54
N ASP A 147 -6.10 -9.01 7.83
CA ASP A 147 -7.18 -9.52 8.66
C ASP A 147 -8.25 -8.43 8.83
N LYS A 148 -9.44 -8.68 8.33
CA LYS A 148 -10.57 -7.74 8.39
C LYS A 148 -11.05 -7.42 9.80
N THR A 149 -10.72 -8.27 10.77
CA THR A 149 -11.13 -8.08 12.16
C THR A 149 -10.21 -7.12 12.88
N THR A 150 -8.90 -7.24 12.64
CA THR A 150 -7.87 -6.43 13.31
C THR A 150 -7.38 -5.25 12.47
N GLY A 151 -7.55 -5.31 11.14
CA GLY A 151 -6.99 -4.33 10.21
C GLY A 151 -5.46 -4.42 10.05
N GLU A 152 -4.84 -5.47 10.60
CA GLU A 152 -3.40 -5.67 10.58
C GLU A 152 -3.00 -6.75 9.57
N ILE A 153 -1.77 -6.66 9.07
CA ILE A 153 -1.18 -7.65 8.17
C ILE A 153 -0.45 -8.70 9.01
N HIS A 154 -0.89 -9.95 8.91
CA HIS A 154 -0.15 -11.08 9.45
C HIS A 154 0.84 -11.60 8.41
N LYS A 155 2.13 -11.57 8.74
CA LYS A 155 3.22 -12.03 7.87
C LYS A 155 3.45 -13.54 8.08
N ASP A 156 2.43 -14.33 7.78
CA ASP A 156 2.48 -15.78 7.77
C ASP A 156 2.87 -16.30 6.36
N THR A 157 2.45 -17.49 5.99
CA THR A 157 2.64 -18.01 4.64
C THR A 157 1.98 -17.11 3.60
N VAL A 158 2.70 -16.88 2.49
CA VAL A 158 2.16 -16.08 1.40
C VAL A 158 0.93 -16.75 0.77
N SER A 159 -0.03 -15.93 0.37
CA SER A 159 -1.27 -16.35 -0.27
C SER A 159 -1.57 -15.47 -1.49
N PRO A 160 -2.41 -15.95 -2.44
CA PRO A 160 -2.82 -15.12 -3.57
C PRO A 160 -3.48 -13.82 -3.10
N LEU A 161 -3.02 -12.67 -3.60
CA LEU A 161 -3.55 -11.36 -3.23
C LEU A 161 -4.88 -11.10 -3.95
N GLN A 162 -5.98 -11.14 -3.21
CA GLN A 162 -7.30 -10.76 -3.70
C GLN A 162 -7.63 -9.31 -3.32
N VAL A 163 -7.38 -8.39 -4.23
CA VAL A 163 -7.57 -6.94 -4.03
C VAL A 163 -9.00 -6.48 -4.28
N MET A 164 -9.72 -7.08 -5.24
CA MET A 164 -11.10 -6.75 -5.56
C MET A 164 -12.07 -7.86 -5.14
N SER A 165 -12.07 -8.25 -3.87
CA SER A 165 -13.13 -9.13 -3.37
C SER A 165 -14.45 -8.36 -3.25
N PRO A 166 -15.63 -9.03 -3.33
CA PRO A 166 -16.93 -8.37 -3.13
C PRO A 166 -17.03 -7.59 -1.83
N SER A 167 -16.31 -8.01 -0.80
CA SER A 167 -16.26 -7.32 0.49
C SER A 167 -15.34 -6.10 0.52
N ASN A 168 -14.43 -5.95 -0.45
CA ASN A 168 -13.54 -4.80 -0.55
C ASN A 168 -14.06 -3.74 -1.53
N THR A 169 -15.06 -4.08 -2.34
CA THR A 169 -15.67 -3.11 -3.28
C THR A 169 -16.47 -2.02 -2.59
N THR A 170 -16.86 -2.26 -1.33
CA THR A 170 -17.59 -1.28 -0.52
C THR A 170 -16.91 -1.13 0.83
N SER A 171 -16.71 0.13 1.27
CA SER A 171 -16.27 0.45 2.63
C SER A 171 -17.47 0.49 3.57
N ALA A 172 -17.36 -0.14 4.72
CA ALA A 172 -18.41 -0.13 5.73
C ALA A 172 -18.71 1.30 6.20
N PRO A 173 -20.00 1.64 6.47
CA PRO A 173 -20.35 2.91 7.05
C PRO A 173 -19.87 3.00 8.50
N GLU A 174 -19.61 4.22 8.95
CA GLU A 174 -19.22 4.53 10.33
C GLU A 174 -20.18 5.56 10.92
N ALA A 175 -20.72 5.29 12.11
CA ALA A 175 -21.52 6.29 12.81
C ALA A 175 -20.66 7.44 13.31
N THR A 176 -21.24 8.64 13.33
CA THR A 176 -20.63 9.81 13.97
C THR A 176 -20.70 9.65 15.49
N THR A 177 -19.56 9.80 16.17
CA THR A 177 -19.47 9.70 17.64
C THR A 177 -19.05 11.00 18.30
N GLU A 178 -18.42 11.90 17.56
CA GLU A 178 -17.95 13.19 18.05
C GLU A 178 -18.49 14.33 17.18
N ALA A 179 -18.68 15.48 17.80
CA ALA A 179 -18.98 16.74 17.15
C ALA A 179 -18.38 17.90 17.94
N TYR A 180 -18.09 19.00 17.28
CA TYR A 180 -17.58 20.19 17.96
C TYR A 180 -18.30 21.44 17.46
N VAL A 181 -18.43 22.39 18.39
CA VAL A 181 -19.06 23.68 18.14
C VAL A 181 -18.00 24.76 18.04
N HIS A 182 -17.99 25.48 16.93
CA HIS A 182 -17.02 26.55 16.70
C HIS A 182 -17.73 27.81 16.16
N GLY A 183 -17.02 28.93 16.23
CA GLY A 183 -17.52 30.20 15.76
C GLY A 183 -17.89 31.16 16.90
N ILE A 184 -18.60 32.22 16.56
CA ILE A 184 -18.90 33.35 17.42
C ILE A 184 -20.39 33.41 17.72
N LEU A 185 -20.74 33.53 18.97
CA LEU A 185 -22.08 33.84 19.43
C LEU A 185 -22.12 35.31 19.83
N ASP A 186 -22.83 36.16 19.09
CA ASP A 186 -22.95 37.57 19.39
C ASP A 186 -24.16 37.84 20.29
N LYS A 187 -23.95 38.54 21.40
CA LYS A 187 -25.03 38.89 22.35
C LYS A 187 -26.07 39.87 21.76
N GLU A 188 -25.70 40.64 20.73
CA GLU A 188 -26.55 41.64 20.08
C GLU A 188 -27.32 41.05 18.88
N ASP A 189 -27.14 39.75 18.59
CA ASP A 189 -27.82 39.07 17.53
C ASP A 189 -29.33 38.96 17.83
N THR A 190 -30.12 39.48 16.90
CA THR A 190 -31.59 39.45 16.99
C THR A 190 -32.17 38.04 16.92
N ASP A 191 -31.47 37.12 16.26
CA ASP A 191 -31.88 35.73 16.17
C ASP A 191 -31.74 35.03 17.53
N VAL A 192 -30.65 35.31 18.28
CA VAL A 192 -30.43 34.77 19.63
C VAL A 192 -31.47 35.27 20.64
N THR A 193 -31.91 36.53 20.49
CA THR A 193 -32.94 37.12 21.36
C THR A 193 -34.33 36.84 20.90
N GLY A 194 -34.50 36.31 19.68
CA GLY A 194 -35.78 35.98 19.06
C GLY A 194 -36.50 34.79 19.72
N LYS A 195 -37.77 34.60 19.35
CA LYS A 195 -38.62 33.55 19.92
C LYS A 195 -38.11 32.14 19.59
N ASP A 196 -37.55 31.94 18.41
CA ASP A 196 -37.12 30.63 17.90
C ASP A 196 -35.63 30.35 18.19
N GLY A 197 -34.88 31.36 18.62
CA GLY A 197 -33.45 31.27 18.89
C GLY A 197 -32.60 31.16 17.62
N TYR A 198 -31.28 31.27 17.79
CA TYR A 198 -30.32 31.01 16.71
C TYR A 198 -30.22 29.52 16.42
N VAL A 199 -30.51 29.10 15.20
CA VAL A 199 -30.55 27.68 14.83
C VAL A 199 -29.21 27.20 14.28
N MET A 200 -28.69 26.15 14.89
CA MET A 200 -27.51 25.41 14.43
C MET A 200 -27.93 24.02 13.98
N THR A 201 -27.23 23.48 12.96
CA THR A 201 -27.51 22.13 12.43
C THR A 201 -26.28 21.25 12.49
N LEU A 202 -26.42 20.04 12.99
CA LEU A 202 -25.40 18.99 13.01
C LEU A 202 -25.82 17.87 12.07
N GLY A 203 -25.09 17.68 10.96
CA GLY A 203 -25.25 16.50 10.10
C GLY A 203 -24.47 15.32 10.67
N PHE A 204 -25.06 14.16 10.81
CA PHE A 204 -24.41 12.95 11.34
C PHE A 204 -24.87 11.70 10.60
N TYR A 205 -24.13 10.59 10.77
CA TYR A 205 -24.43 9.29 10.18
C TYR A 205 -24.73 8.27 11.28
N ASP A 206 -25.62 7.31 10.98
CA ASP A 206 -25.83 6.12 11.79
C ASP A 206 -24.85 4.99 11.42
N ASP A 207 -24.93 3.85 12.12
CA ASP A 207 -24.11 2.65 11.83
C ASP A 207 -24.38 2.02 10.45
N LEU A 208 -25.50 2.37 9.82
CA LEU A 208 -25.88 1.93 8.46
C LEU A 208 -25.49 2.93 7.38
N GLY A 209 -24.96 4.10 7.74
CA GLY A 209 -24.53 5.15 6.83
C GLY A 209 -25.65 6.06 6.31
N TYR A 210 -26.83 6.02 6.90
CA TYR A 210 -27.86 7.00 6.62
C TYR A 210 -27.53 8.34 7.27
N SER A 211 -27.80 9.43 6.55
CA SER A 211 -27.54 10.78 7.04
C SER A 211 -28.77 11.37 7.72
N TYR A 212 -28.53 11.98 8.85
CA TYR A 212 -29.52 12.70 9.65
C TYR A 212 -29.00 14.10 9.99
N THR A 213 -29.91 14.99 10.37
CA THR A 213 -29.58 16.36 10.80
C THR A 213 -30.28 16.69 12.10
N ALA A 214 -29.51 16.93 13.17
CA ALA A 214 -30.02 17.47 14.43
C ALA A 214 -30.05 18.99 14.37
N LYS A 215 -31.15 19.61 14.79
CA LYS A 215 -31.33 21.05 14.86
C LYS A 215 -31.32 21.50 16.31
N PHE A 216 -30.40 22.39 16.65
CA PHE A 216 -30.27 23.01 17.95
C PHE A 216 -30.71 24.47 17.87
N ALA A 217 -31.38 24.96 18.89
CA ALA A 217 -31.69 26.37 19.06
C ALA A 217 -30.92 26.93 20.26
N VAL A 218 -30.25 28.05 20.03
CA VAL A 218 -29.54 28.81 21.06
C VAL A 218 -30.26 30.12 21.30
N SER A 219 -30.67 30.37 22.55
CA SER A 219 -31.45 31.55 22.94
C SER A 219 -30.91 32.20 24.22
N THR A 220 -31.32 33.41 24.48
CA THR A 220 -31.10 34.03 25.78
C THR A 220 -31.94 33.35 26.85
N PRO A 221 -31.38 33.08 28.07
CA PRO A 221 -32.14 32.41 29.13
C PRO A 221 -33.34 33.25 29.56
N LYS A 222 -34.50 32.59 29.69
CA LYS A 222 -35.69 33.24 30.28
C LYS A 222 -35.65 33.28 31.78
N THR A 223 -34.98 32.29 32.38
CA THR A 223 -34.80 32.19 33.84
C THR A 223 -33.35 32.54 34.16
N THR A 224 -33.16 33.60 34.94
CA THR A 224 -31.83 34.06 35.38
C THR A 224 -31.50 33.62 36.82
N GLN A 225 -32.48 33.01 37.54
CA GLN A 225 -32.32 32.64 38.93
C GLN A 225 -31.44 31.41 39.10
N GLY A 226 -30.30 31.55 39.75
CA GLY A 226 -29.31 30.49 39.98
C GLY A 226 -28.21 30.39 38.92
N LEU A 227 -28.27 31.15 37.84
CA LEU A 227 -27.17 31.30 36.85
C LEU A 227 -26.11 32.21 37.43
N GLY A 228 -24.88 31.77 37.55
CA GLY A 228 -23.77 32.60 38.09
C GLY A 228 -23.48 33.82 37.22
N THR A 229 -22.55 34.66 37.67
CA THR A 229 -22.07 35.81 36.89
C THR A 229 -21.39 35.36 35.60
N GLY A 230 -21.78 35.91 34.45
CA GLY A 230 -21.23 35.59 33.11
C GLY A 230 -22.31 35.75 32.03
N ASN A 231 -21.87 35.65 30.78
CA ASN A 231 -22.79 35.63 29.65
C ASN A 231 -23.32 34.17 29.51
N ASN A 232 -24.59 33.98 29.85
CA ASN A 232 -25.24 32.68 29.79
C ASN A 232 -26.20 32.61 28.61
N TYR A 233 -26.20 31.49 27.92
CA TYR A 233 -27.12 31.19 26.81
C TYR A 233 -27.72 29.81 27.03
N PHE A 234 -28.94 29.61 26.58
CA PHE A 234 -29.63 28.33 26.67
C PHE A 234 -29.63 27.61 25.33
N ILE A 235 -29.22 26.34 25.29
CA ILE A 235 -29.23 25.49 24.11
C ILE A 235 -30.19 24.33 24.29
N SER A 236 -31.09 24.15 23.34
CA SER A 236 -32.03 23.03 23.30
C SER A 236 -32.02 22.34 21.95
N LEU A 237 -32.39 21.06 21.92
CA LEU A 237 -32.60 20.29 20.69
C LEU A 237 -34.04 20.52 20.21
N THR A 238 -34.20 21.00 18.97
CA THR A 238 -35.51 21.35 18.40
C THR A 238 -36.11 20.23 17.59
N ASP A 239 -35.28 19.56 16.76
CA ASP A 239 -35.73 18.47 15.90
C ASP A 239 -34.55 17.61 15.41
N ILE A 240 -34.86 16.39 14.99
CA ILE A 240 -33.94 15.53 14.23
C ILE A 240 -34.66 15.12 12.95
N ILE A 241 -34.08 15.40 11.80
CA ILE A 241 -34.66 15.14 10.50
C ILE A 241 -33.82 14.14 9.70
N ASP A 242 -34.48 13.35 8.86
CA ASP A 242 -33.84 12.45 7.92
C ASP A 242 -33.31 13.23 6.67
N SER A 243 -32.65 12.52 5.77
CA SER A 243 -32.16 13.08 4.50
C SER A 243 -33.26 13.59 3.56
N LYS A 244 -34.52 13.24 3.81
CA LYS A 244 -35.68 13.68 3.03
C LYS A 244 -36.38 14.89 3.68
N GLY A 245 -35.89 15.36 4.83
CA GLY A 245 -36.47 16.49 5.55
C GLY A 245 -37.60 16.13 6.52
N ASN A 246 -37.92 14.85 6.69
CA ASN A 246 -38.96 14.42 7.63
C ASN A 246 -38.37 14.29 9.05
N SER A 247 -39.16 14.76 10.05
CA SER A 247 -38.78 14.53 11.44
C SER A 247 -38.85 13.02 11.78
N ILE A 248 -37.80 12.49 12.34
CA ILE A 248 -37.73 11.10 12.83
C ILE A 248 -38.23 10.96 14.25
N VAL A 249 -38.54 12.08 14.91
CA VAL A 249 -39.14 12.11 16.24
C VAL A 249 -40.67 12.02 16.09
N THR A 250 -41.34 11.49 17.10
CA THR A 250 -42.82 11.28 17.10
C THR A 250 -43.59 12.51 16.62
N LYS A 251 -44.67 12.32 15.90
CA LYS A 251 -45.49 13.40 15.34
C LYS A 251 -46.36 14.13 16.39
N ASP A 252 -46.58 13.51 17.54
CA ASP A 252 -47.32 14.12 18.65
C ASP A 252 -46.41 15.13 19.40
N GLU A 253 -46.85 16.37 19.55
CA GLU A 253 -46.06 17.47 20.11
C GLU A 253 -45.52 17.16 21.51
N ASP A 254 -46.34 16.56 22.40
CA ASP A 254 -45.94 16.20 23.74
C ASP A 254 -44.96 15.00 23.76
N GLY A 255 -45.20 14.02 22.89
CA GLY A 255 -44.28 12.88 22.66
C GLY A 255 -42.96 13.30 22.06
N LYS A 256 -43.01 14.19 21.06
CA LYS A 256 -41.83 14.79 20.40
C LYS A 256 -40.94 15.47 21.44
N ARG A 257 -41.51 16.33 22.28
CA ARG A 257 -40.78 17.05 23.31
C ARG A 257 -40.15 16.12 24.36
N LYS A 258 -40.90 15.15 24.88
CA LYS A 258 -40.36 14.18 25.85
C LYS A 258 -39.20 13.39 25.27
N MET A 259 -39.26 13.02 23.99
CA MET A 259 -38.21 12.30 23.31
C MET A 259 -36.96 13.17 23.06
N LEU A 260 -37.14 14.40 22.60
CA LEU A 260 -36.04 15.35 22.45
C LEU A 260 -35.37 15.66 23.78
N ASP A 261 -36.15 15.80 24.87
CA ASP A 261 -35.65 16.03 26.22
C ASP A 261 -34.88 14.79 26.77
N SER A 262 -35.18 13.57 26.31
CA SER A 262 -34.43 12.37 26.67
C SER A 262 -33.11 12.23 25.86
N ILE A 263 -33.09 12.75 24.65
CA ILE A 263 -31.89 12.74 23.76
C ILE A 263 -30.91 13.83 24.18
N TRP A 264 -31.46 15.05 24.45
CA TRP A 264 -30.68 16.22 24.80
C TRP A 264 -31.32 16.95 25.96
N GLY A 265 -30.70 16.89 27.11
CA GLY A 265 -31.24 17.54 28.32
C GLY A 265 -31.78 16.58 29.37
N ASP A 266 -31.44 15.29 29.32
CA ASP A 266 -31.86 14.30 30.33
C ASP A 266 -31.51 14.74 31.75
N ASP A 267 -30.30 15.28 31.96
CA ASP A 267 -29.83 15.93 33.18
C ASP A 267 -29.89 17.47 33.14
N GLY A 268 -30.55 18.03 32.11
CA GLY A 268 -30.72 19.47 31.91
C GLY A 268 -31.95 20.03 32.64
N LYS A 269 -32.09 21.37 32.61
CA LYS A 269 -33.24 22.08 33.16
C LYS A 269 -34.13 22.64 32.06
N GLN A 270 -35.40 22.83 32.40
CA GLN A 270 -36.31 23.65 31.59
C GLN A 270 -36.05 25.12 31.88
N ASP A 271 -35.92 25.91 30.79
CA ASP A 271 -35.75 27.38 30.93
C ASP A 271 -37.08 28.09 31.14
N ASP A 272 -38.21 27.42 30.89
CA ASP A 272 -39.58 27.90 31.12
C ASP A 272 -40.47 26.74 31.58
N ALA A 273 -41.53 27.02 32.34
CA ALA A 273 -42.44 26.00 32.91
C ALA A 273 -43.02 25.03 31.87
N ASN A 274 -43.07 25.44 30.58
CA ASN A 274 -43.56 24.65 29.45
C ASN A 274 -42.55 24.57 28.29
N GLY A 275 -41.28 25.00 28.50
CA GLY A 275 -40.23 25.00 27.52
C GLY A 275 -39.49 23.67 27.36
N PRO A 276 -38.68 23.51 26.31
CA PRO A 276 -37.81 22.34 26.15
C PRO A 276 -36.75 22.26 27.24
N LYS A 277 -36.33 21.06 27.61
CA LYS A 277 -35.13 20.88 28.41
C LYS A 277 -33.89 21.16 27.57
N GLY A 278 -32.85 21.63 28.23
CA GLY A 278 -31.57 21.91 27.59
C GLY A 278 -30.51 22.24 28.63
N TYR A 279 -29.43 22.80 28.11
CA TYR A 279 -28.28 23.16 28.91
C TYR A 279 -27.96 24.66 28.79
N TYR A 280 -27.34 25.19 29.83
CA TYR A 280 -26.82 26.55 29.84
C TYR A 280 -25.36 26.53 29.43
N MET A 281 -25.03 27.28 28.40
CA MET A 281 -23.67 27.60 27.96
C MET A 281 -23.20 28.85 28.66
N LYS A 282 -22.07 28.78 29.34
CA LYS A 282 -21.48 29.90 30.09
C LYS A 282 -20.20 30.38 29.41
N TYR A 283 -20.12 31.68 29.17
CA TYR A 283 -18.93 32.35 28.64
C TYR A 283 -18.34 33.33 29.65
N ASP A 284 -17.02 33.54 29.63
CA ASP A 284 -16.32 34.53 30.41
C ASP A 284 -16.72 35.93 29.94
N SER A 285 -17.21 36.76 30.87
CA SER A 285 -17.69 38.12 30.57
C SER A 285 -16.58 39.06 30.07
N ASN A 286 -15.32 38.76 30.40
CA ASN A 286 -14.18 39.64 30.09
C ASN A 286 -13.45 39.20 28.82
N LYS A 287 -13.32 37.87 28.63
CA LYS A 287 -12.55 37.28 27.52
C LYS A 287 -13.42 36.75 26.39
N GLY A 288 -14.72 36.52 26.65
CA GLY A 288 -15.63 35.90 25.69
C GLY A 288 -15.33 34.45 25.40
N THR A 289 -14.42 33.82 26.12
CA THR A 289 -14.07 32.39 25.94
C THR A 289 -15.12 31.51 26.62
N PHE A 290 -15.35 30.31 26.06
CA PHE A 290 -16.24 29.31 26.62
C PHE A 290 -15.73 28.83 27.98
N VAL A 291 -16.62 28.68 28.95
CA VAL A 291 -16.29 28.25 30.33
C VAL A 291 -16.84 26.88 30.63
N SER A 292 -18.15 26.69 30.44
CA SER A 292 -18.79 25.40 30.76
C SER A 292 -20.18 25.28 30.14
N ILE A 293 -20.64 24.01 30.01
CA ILE A 293 -22.02 23.67 29.67
C ILE A 293 -22.61 22.79 30.79
N GLY A 294 -23.85 23.05 31.21
CA GLY A 294 -24.49 22.28 32.24
C GLY A 294 -25.90 22.74 32.55
N ASP A 295 -26.47 22.30 33.70
CA ASP A 295 -27.80 22.57 34.17
C ASP A 295 -27.99 23.99 34.75
N GLY A 296 -26.98 24.85 34.67
CA GLY A 296 -27.02 26.19 35.24
C GLY A 296 -26.71 26.30 36.75
N SER A 297 -26.58 25.17 37.47
CA SER A 297 -26.14 25.20 38.84
C SER A 297 -24.69 25.70 38.95
N ASN A 298 -24.43 26.59 39.91
CA ASN A 298 -23.07 27.07 40.16
C ASN A 298 -22.16 25.89 40.49
N THR A 299 -21.19 25.60 39.64
CA THR A 299 -20.13 24.64 39.93
C THR A 299 -19.40 25.11 41.20
N THR A 300 -19.42 24.29 42.25
CA THR A 300 -18.64 24.53 43.47
C THR A 300 -17.15 24.68 43.05
N ALA A 301 -16.46 25.66 43.60
CA ALA A 301 -15.06 25.91 43.32
C ALA A 301 -14.25 24.61 43.54
N GLY A 302 -13.63 24.09 42.44
CA GLY A 302 -12.86 22.84 42.46
C GLY A 302 -13.38 21.70 41.54
N THR A 303 -14.59 21.81 40.98
CA THR A 303 -15.08 20.84 39.98
C THR A 303 -14.60 21.21 38.59
N LYS A 304 -14.04 20.25 37.82
CA LYS A 304 -13.59 20.46 36.45
C LYS A 304 -14.78 20.94 35.61
N ALA A 305 -14.59 22.05 34.88
CA ALA A 305 -15.62 22.57 33.99
C ALA A 305 -15.96 21.52 32.91
N VAL A 306 -17.24 21.27 32.70
CA VAL A 306 -17.72 20.37 31.65
C VAL A 306 -17.77 21.19 30.35
N THR A 307 -17.01 20.78 29.35
CA THR A 307 -16.93 21.47 28.04
C THR A 307 -17.70 20.77 26.95
N ALA A 308 -18.10 19.51 27.16
CA ALA A 308 -18.83 18.69 26.20
C ALA A 308 -20.09 18.09 26.82
N LYS A 309 -21.09 17.84 26.00
CA LYS A 309 -22.33 17.14 26.38
C LYS A 309 -22.68 16.10 25.31
N SER A 310 -23.17 14.95 25.78
CA SER A 310 -23.56 13.85 24.93
C SER A 310 -25.00 14.02 24.40
N LEU A 311 -25.13 13.91 23.10
CA LEU A 311 -26.40 13.75 22.40
C LEU A 311 -26.75 12.24 22.42
N LYS A 312 -27.66 11.83 23.30
CA LYS A 312 -28.01 10.43 23.57
C LYS A 312 -28.93 9.85 22.49
N LEU A 313 -28.42 9.66 21.27
CA LEU A 313 -29.19 9.15 20.13
C LEU A 313 -29.57 7.67 20.31
N SER A 314 -28.88 6.93 21.14
CA SER A 314 -29.24 5.55 21.52
C SER A 314 -30.67 5.47 22.10
N ALA A 315 -31.20 6.55 22.67
CA ALA A 315 -32.59 6.65 23.13
C ALA A 315 -33.63 6.58 21.98
N LEU A 316 -33.26 6.94 20.74
CA LEU A 316 -34.11 6.75 19.54
C LEU A 316 -34.31 5.27 19.21
N GLY A 317 -33.42 4.40 19.65
CA GLY A 317 -33.39 2.99 19.29
C GLY A 317 -34.61 2.17 19.71
N THR A 318 -35.36 2.59 20.73
CA THR A 318 -36.57 1.89 21.16
C THR A 318 -37.75 1.99 20.17
N GLN A 319 -37.74 2.95 19.26
CA GLN A 319 -38.74 3.09 18.19
C GLN A 319 -38.29 2.52 16.83
N TYR A 320 -36.97 2.39 16.60
CA TYR A 320 -36.38 1.89 15.35
C TYR A 320 -35.76 0.49 15.51
N THR A 321 -35.95 -0.17 16.64
CA THR A 321 -35.55 -1.57 16.81
C THR A 321 -36.52 -2.48 16.06
N THR A 322 -36.06 -3.12 15.00
CA THR A 322 -36.70 -4.33 14.49
C THR A 322 -36.37 -5.47 15.45
N ASN A 323 -37.40 -6.07 16.04
CA ASN A 323 -37.21 -7.31 16.83
C ASN A 323 -36.72 -8.40 15.84
N ASN A 324 -35.60 -9.02 16.14
CA ASN A 324 -35.18 -10.21 15.45
C ASN A 324 -36.19 -11.32 15.63
N ALA A 325 -36.28 -12.25 14.68
CA ALA A 325 -37.20 -13.38 14.74
C ALA A 325 -36.95 -14.30 15.98
N ASP A 326 -35.85 -14.13 16.68
CA ASP A 326 -35.44 -14.86 17.88
C ASP A 326 -35.84 -14.16 19.21
N GLY A 327 -36.54 -13.00 19.12
CA GLY A 327 -36.98 -12.23 20.29
C GLY A 327 -35.89 -11.40 20.96
N THR A 328 -34.68 -11.32 20.39
CA THR A 328 -33.62 -10.45 20.92
C THR A 328 -33.86 -9.01 20.46
N THR A 329 -33.68 -8.05 21.36
CA THR A 329 -33.77 -6.61 21.04
C THR A 329 -32.57 -6.20 20.23
N GLN A 330 -32.79 -5.81 18.99
CA GLN A 330 -31.73 -5.30 18.13
C GLN A 330 -31.18 -3.99 18.74
N LYS A 331 -29.86 -3.88 18.79
CA LYS A 331 -29.18 -2.65 19.22
C LYS A 331 -29.60 -1.49 18.32
N SER A 332 -29.80 -0.29 18.89
CA SER A 332 -30.04 0.92 18.11
C SER A 332 -28.92 1.12 17.08
N ASN A 333 -29.29 1.48 15.86
CA ASN A 333 -28.33 1.84 14.81
C ASN A 333 -27.64 3.19 15.07
N PHE A 334 -28.10 3.91 16.10
CA PHE A 334 -27.56 5.21 16.50
C PHE A 334 -26.57 5.05 17.63
N LYS A 335 -25.42 5.72 17.50
CA LYS A 335 -24.45 5.93 18.60
C LYS A 335 -24.64 7.31 19.20
N ASP A 336 -24.29 7.43 20.46
CA ASP A 336 -24.29 8.72 21.14
C ASP A 336 -23.18 9.58 20.60
N ILE A 337 -23.45 10.88 20.39
CA ILE A 337 -22.51 11.86 19.88
C ILE A 337 -22.09 12.78 21.01
N ASN A 338 -20.80 12.87 21.28
CA ASN A 338 -20.25 13.81 22.25
C ASN A 338 -19.97 15.15 21.58
N VAL A 339 -20.70 16.21 21.99
CA VAL A 339 -20.61 17.54 21.41
C VAL A 339 -19.72 18.43 22.27
N ASP A 340 -18.56 18.82 21.76
CA ASP A 340 -17.61 19.72 22.45
C ASP A 340 -17.85 21.18 22.08
N PHE A 341 -17.99 22.04 23.08
CA PHE A 341 -18.22 23.49 22.95
C PHE A 341 -16.99 24.35 23.20
N SER A 342 -15.87 23.74 23.54
CA SER A 342 -14.66 24.44 24.00
C SER A 342 -14.10 25.48 23.01
N THR A 343 -14.37 25.29 21.72
CA THR A 343 -13.88 26.16 20.64
C THR A 343 -14.82 27.32 20.30
N SER A 344 -15.97 27.40 20.92
CA SER A 344 -16.92 28.52 20.73
C SER A 344 -16.53 29.75 21.51
N THR A 345 -16.89 30.92 21.01
CA THR A 345 -16.57 32.23 21.64
C THR A 345 -17.79 33.13 21.67
N ASN A 346 -17.86 34.02 22.69
CA ASN A 346 -18.91 35.06 22.83
C ASN A 346 -18.25 36.44 22.76
N VAL A 347 -18.11 36.98 21.57
CA VAL A 347 -17.55 38.28 21.28
C VAL A 347 -18.41 39.04 20.30
N GLY A 348 -18.36 40.41 20.31
CA GLY A 348 -19.11 41.20 19.36
C GLY A 348 -18.67 40.97 17.92
N HIS A 349 -19.59 40.65 17.03
CA HIS A 349 -19.38 40.43 15.60
C HIS A 349 -20.38 41.19 14.74
N GLY A 350 -20.70 42.40 15.13
CA GLY A 350 -21.63 43.28 14.37
C GLY A 350 -23.10 42.82 14.42
N GLY A 351 -23.51 42.22 15.54
CA GLY A 351 -24.90 41.77 15.73
C GLY A 351 -25.29 40.50 14.96
N LYS A 352 -24.29 39.68 14.52
CA LYS A 352 -24.53 38.39 13.84
C LYS A 352 -23.69 37.29 14.41
N SER A 353 -24.33 36.20 14.76
CA SER A 353 -23.66 34.98 15.19
C SER A 353 -23.22 34.11 14.00
N THR A 354 -22.07 33.45 14.16
CA THR A 354 -21.51 32.51 13.17
C THR A 354 -21.33 31.11 13.75
N LEU A 355 -21.96 30.83 14.88
CA LEU A 355 -21.83 29.57 15.57
C LEU A 355 -22.29 28.39 14.71
N LYS A 356 -21.47 27.37 14.59
CA LYS A 356 -21.74 26.16 13.80
C LYS A 356 -21.37 24.92 14.57
N VAL A 357 -22.05 23.82 14.30
CA VAL A 357 -21.72 22.48 14.78
C VAL A 357 -21.21 21.66 13.62
N GLU A 358 -20.02 21.10 13.75
CA GLU A 358 -19.45 20.19 12.75
C GLU A 358 -19.24 18.81 13.35
N LYS A 359 -19.39 17.78 12.52
CA LYS A 359 -19.18 16.38 12.90
C LYS A 359 -17.71 16.05 13.03
N GLY A 360 -17.38 15.19 13.98
CA GLY A 360 -16.01 14.78 14.31
C GLY A 360 -15.34 15.68 15.33
N THR A 361 -14.08 15.36 15.61
CA THR A 361 -13.21 16.20 16.45
C THR A 361 -12.67 17.39 15.65
N SER A 362 -12.13 18.40 16.30
CA SER A 362 -11.46 19.54 15.66
C SER A 362 -10.26 19.17 14.78
N VAL A 363 -9.75 17.92 14.90
CA VAL A 363 -8.69 17.33 14.07
C VAL A 363 -9.25 16.40 12.96
N GLY A 364 -10.57 16.38 12.74
CA GLY A 364 -11.22 15.62 11.67
C GLY A 364 -11.34 14.12 11.88
N LYS A 365 -11.23 13.63 13.12
CA LYS A 365 -11.48 12.21 13.46
C LYS A 365 -12.93 11.99 13.84
N GLU A 366 -13.42 10.74 13.74
CA GLU A 366 -14.75 10.31 14.20
C GLU A 366 -15.93 11.07 13.57
N THR A 367 -15.74 11.52 12.34
CA THR A 367 -16.74 12.28 11.59
C THR A 367 -17.94 11.46 11.14
N GLY A 368 -17.86 10.13 11.24
CA GLY A 368 -18.83 9.23 10.62
C GLY A 368 -18.76 9.30 9.08
N LYS A 369 -19.11 8.19 8.43
CA LYS A 369 -19.04 8.06 6.98
C LYS A 369 -20.20 7.24 6.44
N LYS A 370 -20.69 7.61 5.26
CA LYS A 370 -21.66 6.80 4.51
C LYS A 370 -20.97 5.52 3.98
N ASN A 371 -21.76 4.55 3.55
CA ASN A 371 -21.25 3.45 2.75
C ASN A 371 -20.50 3.99 1.52
N GLY A 372 -19.27 3.55 1.32
CA GLY A 372 -18.41 4.01 0.23
C GLY A 372 -18.28 2.97 -0.86
N ALA A 373 -18.29 3.38 -2.13
CA ALA A 373 -17.91 2.55 -3.26
C ALA A 373 -16.44 2.77 -3.60
N MET A 374 -15.71 1.71 -3.95
CA MET A 374 -14.31 1.80 -4.35
C MET A 374 -14.16 2.62 -5.63
N ILE A 375 -13.29 3.64 -5.61
CA ILE A 375 -12.98 4.51 -6.75
C ILE A 375 -11.59 4.28 -7.33
N GLY A 376 -10.69 3.67 -6.58
CA GLY A 376 -9.33 3.42 -7.07
C GLY A 376 -8.51 2.54 -6.13
N LEU A 377 -7.42 2.01 -6.68
CA LEU A 377 -6.40 1.22 -5.99
C LEU A 377 -5.04 1.89 -6.18
N ALA A 378 -4.21 1.85 -5.16
CA ALA A 378 -2.86 2.38 -5.19
C ALA A 378 -1.89 1.45 -4.45
N VAL A 379 -0.65 1.38 -4.91
CA VAL A 379 0.42 0.63 -4.26
C VAL A 379 1.47 1.61 -3.77
N ASP A 380 1.84 1.51 -2.50
CA ASP A 380 2.89 2.34 -1.91
C ASP A 380 4.30 1.74 -2.10
N GLN A 381 5.33 2.48 -1.68
CA GLN A 381 6.72 2.07 -1.81
C GLN A 381 7.10 0.83 -0.97
N SER A 382 6.30 0.49 0.04
CA SER A 382 6.50 -0.72 0.86
C SER A 382 5.73 -1.94 0.33
N GLY A 383 5.04 -1.79 -0.82
CA GLY A 383 4.24 -2.85 -1.42
C GLY A 383 2.87 -3.03 -0.80
N LYS A 384 2.41 -2.10 0.03
CA LYS A 384 1.06 -2.10 0.58
C LYS A 384 0.05 -1.60 -0.44
N ILE A 385 -1.06 -2.31 -0.57
CA ILE A 385 -2.13 -2.00 -1.51
C ILE A 385 -3.26 -1.34 -0.76
N TYR A 386 -3.60 -0.12 -1.15
CA TYR A 386 -4.67 0.68 -0.57
C TYR A 386 -5.83 0.83 -1.55
N ALA A 387 -7.05 0.66 -1.04
CA ALA A 387 -8.27 1.06 -1.73
C ALA A 387 -8.70 2.44 -1.28
N SER A 388 -9.11 3.26 -2.23
CA SER A 388 -9.73 4.57 -1.99
C SER A 388 -11.22 4.49 -2.31
N TYR A 389 -12.06 5.07 -1.44
CA TYR A 389 -13.52 5.04 -1.56
C TYR A 389 -14.10 6.44 -1.74
N ASP A 390 -15.29 6.54 -2.31
CA ASP A 390 -16.00 7.81 -2.57
C ASP A 390 -16.47 8.54 -1.30
N ASN A 391 -16.41 7.83 -0.15
CA ASN A 391 -16.67 8.42 1.17
C ASN A 391 -15.40 9.05 1.81
N GLY A 392 -14.26 9.07 1.08
CA GLY A 392 -12.98 9.55 1.56
C GLY A 392 -12.24 8.56 2.47
N ASN A 393 -12.72 7.32 2.57
CA ASN A 393 -12.01 6.28 3.31
C ASN A 393 -10.87 5.69 2.47
N THR A 394 -9.80 5.28 3.14
CA THR A 394 -8.69 4.53 2.55
C THR A 394 -8.47 3.29 3.40
N GLU A 395 -8.57 2.12 2.81
CA GLU A 395 -8.40 0.85 3.52
C GLU A 395 -7.20 0.10 2.97
N LEU A 396 -6.45 -0.53 3.86
CA LEU A 396 -5.34 -1.41 3.52
C LEU A 396 -5.91 -2.79 3.16
N LEU A 397 -5.63 -3.28 1.95
CA LEU A 397 -6.14 -4.56 1.45
C LEU A 397 -5.15 -5.70 1.64
N GLY A 398 -3.86 -5.41 1.53
CA GLY A 398 -2.79 -6.39 1.65
C GLY A 398 -1.43 -5.78 1.36
N GLN A 399 -0.41 -6.64 1.40
CA GLN A 399 0.96 -6.26 1.08
C GLN A 399 1.60 -7.31 0.17
N ILE A 400 2.26 -6.87 -0.88
CA ILE A 400 3.04 -7.71 -1.78
C ILE A 400 4.27 -8.22 -1.02
N ALA A 401 4.44 -9.54 -0.98
CA ALA A 401 5.63 -10.16 -0.43
C ALA A 401 6.67 -10.38 -1.53
N VAL A 402 7.95 -10.28 -1.17
CA VAL A 402 9.06 -10.57 -2.06
C VAL A 402 9.89 -11.73 -1.53
N ALA A 403 10.53 -12.44 -2.44
CA ALA A 403 11.49 -13.49 -2.09
C ALA A 403 12.92 -12.96 -2.23
N GLN A 404 13.77 -13.38 -1.31
CA GLN A 404 15.20 -13.10 -1.30
C GLN A 404 15.97 -14.43 -1.24
N PHE A 405 17.03 -14.54 -2.04
CA PHE A 405 17.84 -15.75 -2.11
C PHE A 405 19.28 -15.46 -1.77
N ALA A 406 19.90 -16.38 -1.02
CA ALA A 406 21.32 -16.29 -0.68
C ALA A 406 22.20 -16.26 -1.95
N ASN A 407 21.80 -16.98 -2.99
CA ASN A 407 22.43 -16.95 -4.30
C ASN A 407 21.38 -16.81 -5.42
N ALA A 408 21.03 -15.59 -5.75
CA ALA A 408 20.09 -15.29 -6.82
C ALA A 408 20.56 -15.81 -8.19
N SER A 409 21.88 -15.86 -8.44
CA SER A 409 22.43 -16.38 -9.70
C SER A 409 22.27 -17.90 -9.86
N GLY A 410 21.93 -18.61 -8.79
CA GLY A 410 21.66 -20.04 -8.78
C GLY A 410 20.23 -20.39 -9.19
N LEU A 411 19.35 -19.42 -9.39
CA LEU A 411 17.97 -19.65 -9.85
C LEU A 411 17.97 -20.15 -11.30
N GLU A 412 17.07 -21.09 -11.60
CA GLU A 412 16.87 -21.62 -12.95
C GLU A 412 15.75 -20.85 -13.67
N LYS A 413 15.99 -20.46 -14.92
CA LYS A 413 15.03 -19.75 -15.77
C LYS A 413 14.11 -20.75 -16.45
N ILE A 414 12.80 -20.67 -16.19
CA ILE A 414 11.80 -21.61 -16.74
C ILE A 414 11.19 -21.10 -18.05
N GLY A 415 11.17 -19.79 -18.27
CA GLY A 415 10.48 -19.09 -19.35
C GLY A 415 9.62 -17.96 -18.81
N ASP A 416 9.03 -17.16 -19.69
CA ASP A 416 8.11 -16.04 -19.34
C ASP A 416 8.63 -15.11 -18.22
N ASN A 417 9.96 -14.92 -18.18
CA ASN A 417 10.68 -14.16 -17.14
C ASN A 417 10.50 -14.70 -15.71
N CYS A 418 10.10 -15.96 -15.57
CA CYS A 418 9.98 -16.68 -14.31
C CYS A 418 11.22 -17.51 -13.99
N TYR A 419 11.50 -17.61 -12.71
CA TYR A 419 12.61 -18.36 -12.13
C TYR A 419 12.11 -19.38 -11.13
N GLN A 420 12.82 -20.49 -11.01
CA GLN A 420 12.57 -21.54 -10.01
C GLN A 420 13.79 -21.71 -9.12
N THR A 421 13.55 -22.14 -7.88
CA THR A 421 14.60 -22.47 -6.94
C THR A 421 15.38 -23.72 -7.36
N THR A 422 16.67 -23.73 -7.09
CA THR A 422 17.54 -24.87 -7.25
C THR A 422 18.26 -25.18 -5.95
N LEU A 423 18.92 -26.33 -5.85
CA LEU A 423 19.73 -26.68 -4.67
C LEU A 423 20.82 -25.65 -4.36
N ASN A 424 21.24 -24.83 -5.34
CA ASN A 424 22.31 -23.84 -5.19
C ASN A 424 21.77 -22.39 -4.96
N SER A 425 20.49 -22.15 -5.13
CA SER A 425 19.88 -20.85 -4.85
C SER A 425 19.47 -20.66 -3.38
N GLY A 426 19.24 -21.76 -2.68
CA GLY A 426 18.50 -21.83 -1.42
C GLY A 426 17.00 -22.10 -1.68
N GLU A 427 16.34 -22.68 -0.69
CA GLU A 427 14.91 -22.95 -0.72
C GLU A 427 14.12 -21.72 -0.29
N PHE A 428 12.90 -21.60 -0.80
CA PHE A 428 11.95 -20.59 -0.36
C PHE A 428 11.14 -21.13 0.83
N ASP A 429 11.08 -20.38 1.93
CA ASP A 429 10.43 -20.77 3.20
C ASP A 429 8.90 -20.69 3.18
N GLY A 430 8.31 -20.16 2.10
CA GLY A 430 6.87 -19.97 1.98
C GLY A 430 6.33 -18.72 2.69
N VAL A 431 7.15 -17.94 3.38
CA VAL A 431 6.72 -16.75 4.12
C VAL A 431 6.98 -15.47 3.32
N GLY A 432 8.13 -15.38 2.69
CA GLY A 432 8.59 -14.16 2.01
C GLY A 432 9.05 -13.07 2.97
N VAL A 433 9.45 -11.94 2.41
CA VAL A 433 9.99 -10.79 3.13
C VAL A 433 9.26 -9.53 2.69
N ALA A 434 9.07 -8.57 3.60
CA ALA A 434 8.55 -7.26 3.23
C ALA A 434 9.63 -6.47 2.45
N VAL A 435 9.24 -5.78 1.40
CA VAL A 435 10.16 -5.06 0.50
C VAL A 435 11.02 -4.05 1.25
N ASP A 436 10.46 -3.40 2.26
CA ASP A 436 11.11 -2.37 3.07
C ASP A 436 12.07 -2.92 4.15
N ALA A 437 12.13 -4.24 4.34
CA ALA A 437 12.96 -4.86 5.39
C ALA A 437 14.47 -4.64 5.19
N ASP A 438 14.93 -4.53 3.93
CA ASP A 438 16.32 -4.26 3.56
C ASP A 438 16.55 -2.84 3.00
N GLY A 439 15.52 -1.98 3.08
CA GLY A 439 15.52 -0.63 2.52
C GLY A 439 15.22 -0.57 1.01
N SER A 440 14.83 -1.67 0.40
CA SER A 440 14.34 -1.74 -0.98
C SER A 440 12.96 -1.09 -1.10
N LYS A 441 12.54 -0.76 -2.32
CA LYS A 441 11.28 -0.07 -2.59
C LYS A 441 10.59 -0.61 -3.83
N ILE A 442 9.27 -0.53 -3.84
CA ILE A 442 8.46 -0.70 -5.05
C ILE A 442 8.13 0.69 -5.61
N ASN A 443 8.37 0.87 -6.90
CA ASN A 443 7.92 2.05 -7.63
C ASN A 443 6.71 1.67 -8.49
N SER A 444 5.56 2.23 -8.17
CA SER A 444 4.33 2.09 -8.94
C SER A 444 4.36 2.97 -10.19
N GLY A 445 3.71 2.54 -11.26
CA GLY A 445 3.68 3.23 -12.56
C GLY A 445 4.97 3.11 -13.37
N GLN A 446 5.82 2.15 -13.05
CA GLN A 446 7.10 1.91 -13.73
C GLN A 446 7.34 0.41 -13.91
N LEU A 447 7.99 0.05 -15.02
CA LEU A 447 8.47 -1.31 -15.29
C LEU A 447 10.00 -1.34 -15.33
N GLU A 448 10.57 -2.48 -14.98
CA GLU A 448 11.98 -2.77 -15.16
C GLU A 448 12.19 -3.31 -16.59
N MET A 449 13.01 -2.64 -17.38
CA MET A 449 13.40 -3.09 -18.71
C MET A 449 14.58 -4.04 -18.67
N SER A 450 14.93 -4.61 -19.80
CA SER A 450 16.14 -5.43 -19.95
C SER A 450 17.40 -4.68 -19.49
N ASN A 451 18.34 -5.40 -18.88
CA ASN A 451 19.67 -4.87 -18.52
C ASN A 451 20.73 -5.12 -19.62
N VAL A 452 20.30 -5.39 -20.85
CA VAL A 452 21.18 -5.63 -22.01
C VAL A 452 21.75 -4.30 -22.52
N ASP A 453 23.09 -4.21 -22.59
CA ASP A 453 23.79 -3.14 -23.30
C ASP A 453 23.99 -3.53 -24.77
N LEU A 454 23.21 -2.97 -25.67
CA LEU A 454 23.28 -3.22 -27.11
C LEU A 454 24.66 -2.94 -27.69
N SER A 455 25.31 -1.82 -27.30
CA SER A 455 26.61 -1.42 -27.85
C SER A 455 27.69 -2.44 -27.47
N GLY A 456 27.66 -2.89 -26.21
CA GLY A 456 28.52 -3.96 -25.71
C GLY A 456 28.26 -5.28 -26.44
N GLN A 457 27.00 -5.67 -26.63
CA GLN A 457 26.64 -6.92 -27.31
C GLN A 457 27.07 -6.92 -28.80
N PHE A 458 26.91 -5.82 -29.53
CA PHE A 458 27.40 -5.72 -30.89
C PHE A 458 28.91 -5.81 -30.97
N THR A 459 29.64 -5.16 -30.06
CA THR A 459 31.09 -5.27 -29.98
C THR A 459 31.52 -6.71 -29.71
N ASP A 460 30.90 -7.37 -28.74
CA ASP A 460 31.16 -8.77 -28.44
C ASP A 460 30.82 -9.71 -29.61
N MET A 461 29.78 -9.42 -30.36
CA MET A 461 29.41 -10.15 -31.58
C MET A 461 30.51 -10.07 -32.62
N ILE A 462 31.03 -8.86 -32.89
CA ILE A 462 32.09 -8.65 -33.88
C ILE A 462 33.37 -9.39 -33.47
N ILE A 463 33.77 -9.30 -32.20
CA ILE A 463 34.94 -10.01 -31.66
C ILE A 463 34.76 -11.50 -31.80
N THR A 464 33.58 -12.03 -31.41
CA THR A 464 33.26 -13.47 -31.47
C THR A 464 33.25 -13.98 -32.91
N GLN A 465 32.71 -13.18 -33.87
CA GLN A 465 32.68 -13.46 -35.29
C GLN A 465 34.10 -13.52 -35.87
N ARG A 466 34.97 -12.56 -35.48
CA ARG A 466 36.39 -12.56 -35.91
C ARG A 466 37.15 -13.76 -35.32
N GLY A 467 36.90 -14.11 -34.06
CA GLY A 467 37.46 -15.31 -33.40
C GLY A 467 37.02 -16.62 -34.10
N PHE A 468 35.76 -16.72 -34.50
CA PHE A 468 35.23 -17.84 -35.28
C PHE A 468 35.91 -17.95 -36.62
N GLN A 469 36.04 -16.84 -37.39
CA GLN A 469 36.75 -16.78 -38.68
C GLN A 469 38.22 -17.19 -38.55
N ALA A 470 38.90 -16.72 -37.49
CA ALA A 470 40.29 -17.07 -37.23
C ALA A 470 40.47 -18.57 -37.01
N ASN A 471 39.63 -19.19 -36.17
CA ASN A 471 39.66 -20.63 -35.90
C ASN A 471 39.32 -21.46 -37.17
N SER A 472 38.36 -21.00 -37.98
CA SER A 472 38.04 -21.61 -39.29
C SER A 472 39.24 -21.61 -40.22
N ARG A 473 40.01 -20.51 -40.29
CA ARG A 473 41.23 -20.43 -41.12
C ARG A 473 42.32 -21.37 -40.65
N VAL A 474 42.46 -21.59 -39.33
CA VAL A 474 43.40 -22.59 -38.80
C VAL A 474 43.07 -23.98 -39.32
N ILE A 475 41.77 -24.33 -39.42
CA ILE A 475 41.35 -25.61 -39.96
C ILE A 475 41.69 -25.74 -41.46
N THR A 476 41.36 -24.71 -42.27
CA THR A 476 41.67 -24.75 -43.73
C THR A 476 43.16 -24.84 -44.01
N VAL A 477 44.01 -24.09 -43.29
CA VAL A 477 45.47 -24.16 -43.38
C VAL A 477 46.00 -25.51 -42.92
N SER A 478 45.43 -26.09 -41.87
CA SER A 478 45.81 -27.43 -41.42
C SER A 478 45.45 -28.50 -42.44
N ASP A 479 44.32 -28.36 -43.14
CA ASP A 479 43.87 -29.24 -44.20
C ASP A 479 44.81 -29.19 -45.41
N THR A 480 45.11 -28.00 -45.91
CA THR A 480 46.09 -27.82 -47.02
C THR A 480 47.47 -28.43 -46.70
N LEU A 481 47.96 -28.22 -45.46
CA LEU A 481 49.22 -28.82 -45.02
C LEU A 481 49.15 -30.35 -44.97
N LEU A 482 48.00 -30.94 -44.58
CA LEU A 482 47.79 -32.39 -44.61
C LEU A 482 47.75 -32.92 -46.04
N GLU A 483 47.10 -32.22 -46.97
CA GLU A 483 47.06 -32.55 -48.39
C GLU A 483 48.44 -32.53 -49.03
N GLU A 484 49.25 -31.50 -48.74
CA GLU A 484 50.64 -31.42 -49.19
C GLU A 484 51.50 -32.56 -48.63
N LEU A 485 51.32 -32.95 -47.35
CA LEU A 485 52.03 -34.08 -46.73
C LEU A 485 51.65 -35.42 -47.42
N ILE A 486 50.41 -35.59 -47.79
CA ILE A 486 49.94 -36.76 -48.51
C ILE A 486 50.56 -36.81 -49.95
N ASN A 487 50.62 -35.65 -50.59
CA ASN A 487 51.24 -35.53 -51.94
C ASN A 487 52.72 -35.77 -51.92
N LEU A 488 53.46 -35.37 -50.83
CA LEU A 488 54.89 -35.67 -50.65
C LEU A 488 55.22 -37.15 -50.49
N LYS A 489 54.22 -37.96 -50.13
CA LYS A 489 54.39 -39.42 -49.97
C LYS A 489 54.18 -40.19 -51.25
N ARG A 490 53.72 -39.52 -52.32
CA ARG A 490 53.66 -40.07 -53.70
C ARG A 490 54.95 -39.74 -54.41
#